data_478b7041a0c9cd63120151b9ddfe33f2
#
_entry.id   478b7041a0c9cd63120151b9ddfe33f2
#
_cell.length_a   1.000
_cell.length_b   1.000
_cell.length_c   1.000
_cell.angle_alpha   90.00
_cell.angle_beta   90.00
_cell.angle_gamma   90.00
#
_symmetry.space_group_name_H-M   'P 1'
#
loop_
_entity.id
_entity.type
_entity.pdbx_description
1 polymer ?
#
loop_
_entity_poly.entity_id
_entity_poly.type
_entity_poly.pdbx_seq_one_letter_code
_entity_poly.pdbx_strand_id
1 'polypeptide(L)'
;MRMLHTMLRVGNLEESLKFYCDVLGMKLLRQKDYPGGKFTLAFVGYGDESEHTVLELTYNWDVEEYNLGDAYGHIALGVEDIYQTCEQIKQLGGKVVREPGPMKHGSTVIAFVEDPNSYKIELIQLDVGRGLPLYQ
;
A
#
# COMPACT_ATOMS: atom_id res chain seq x y z
N MET A 1 2.56 -19.81 -13.18
CA MET A 1 1.93 -18.48 -13.18
C MET A 1 2.11 -17.87 -11.78
N ARG A 2 2.38 -16.58 -11.69
CA ARG A 2 2.58 -15.91 -10.39
C ARG A 2 2.13 -14.44 -10.51
N MET A 3 1.58 -13.87 -9.47
CA MET A 3 1.18 -12.46 -9.47
C MET A 3 2.42 -11.58 -9.41
N LEU A 4 2.63 -10.72 -10.41
CA LEU A 4 3.81 -9.85 -10.49
C LEU A 4 3.59 -8.54 -9.75
N HIS A 5 2.53 -7.82 -10.08
CA HIS A 5 2.25 -6.53 -9.45
C HIS A 5 0.78 -6.15 -9.58
N THR A 6 0.38 -5.20 -8.75
CA THR A 6 -0.85 -4.45 -8.90
C THR A 6 -0.46 -3.02 -9.29
N MET A 7 -1.12 -2.46 -10.30
CA MET A 7 -0.85 -1.10 -10.74
C MET A 7 -1.86 -0.12 -10.16
N LEU A 8 -1.35 0.97 -9.62
CA LEU A 8 -2.16 2.09 -9.12
C LEU A 8 -1.74 3.36 -9.85
N ARG A 9 -2.73 4.15 -10.27
CA ARG A 9 -2.46 5.48 -10.83
C ARG A 9 -2.36 6.48 -9.70
N VAL A 10 -1.34 7.34 -9.76
CA VAL A 10 -1.07 8.32 -8.72
C VAL A 10 -1.03 9.73 -9.30
N GLY A 11 -1.55 10.70 -8.56
CA GLY A 11 -1.59 12.09 -9.02
C GLY A 11 -0.30 12.86 -8.76
N ASN A 12 0.49 12.42 -7.78
CA ASN A 12 1.78 13.02 -7.43
C ASN A 12 2.74 11.91 -7.01
N LEU A 13 3.72 11.62 -7.88
CA LEU A 13 4.63 10.50 -7.65
C LEU A 13 5.48 10.69 -6.40
N GLU A 14 6.00 11.90 -6.16
CA GLU A 14 6.83 12.18 -4.99
C GLU A 14 6.08 11.93 -3.68
N GLU A 15 4.85 12.41 -3.56
CA GLU A 15 4.00 12.15 -2.40
C GLU A 15 3.73 10.66 -2.22
N SER A 16 3.44 9.96 -3.30
CA SER A 16 3.15 8.53 -3.25
C SER A 16 4.38 7.72 -2.85
N LEU A 17 5.56 8.05 -3.40
CA LEU A 17 6.80 7.40 -3.00
C LEU A 17 7.12 7.66 -1.53
N LYS A 18 6.90 8.87 -1.05
CA LYS A 18 7.08 9.20 0.36
C LYS A 18 6.17 8.35 1.25
N PHE A 19 4.92 8.19 0.85
CA PHE A 19 3.97 7.37 1.60
C PHE A 19 4.39 5.89 1.60
N TYR A 20 4.56 5.30 0.44
CA TYR A 20 4.85 3.86 0.36
C TYR A 20 6.24 3.51 0.90
N CYS A 21 7.23 4.37 0.72
CA CYS A 21 8.59 4.10 1.18
C CYS A 21 8.84 4.58 2.61
N ASP A 22 8.56 5.84 2.91
CA ASP A 22 8.90 6.39 4.22
C ASP A 22 7.88 6.02 5.30
N VAL A 23 6.58 5.98 4.96
CA VAL A 23 5.52 5.67 5.93
C VAL A 23 5.30 4.17 6.05
N LEU A 24 5.18 3.45 4.92
CA LEU A 24 4.90 2.01 4.92
C LEU A 24 6.15 1.14 4.84
N GLY A 25 7.34 1.73 4.71
CA GLY A 25 8.59 0.99 4.75
C GLY A 25 8.95 0.18 3.52
N MET A 26 8.31 0.42 2.39
CA MET A 26 8.68 -0.23 1.13
C MET A 26 9.99 0.34 0.59
N LYS A 27 10.58 -0.37 -0.37
CA LYS A 27 11.75 0.09 -1.10
C LYS A 27 11.34 0.50 -2.50
N LEU A 28 11.93 1.57 -3.01
CA LEU A 28 11.85 1.90 -4.43
C LEU A 28 12.77 0.94 -5.19
N LEU A 29 12.19 0.02 -5.94
CA LEU A 29 12.92 -1.04 -6.62
C LEU A 29 13.48 -0.58 -7.95
N ARG A 30 12.70 0.18 -8.71
CA ARG A 30 13.10 0.80 -9.98
C ARG A 30 12.13 1.89 -10.37
N GLN A 31 12.60 2.80 -11.19
CA GLN A 31 11.79 3.92 -11.71
C GLN A 31 12.27 4.26 -13.11
N LYS A 32 11.33 4.55 -14.01
CA LYS A 32 11.66 4.92 -15.38
C LYS A 32 10.64 5.87 -15.97
N ASP A 33 11.15 6.89 -16.69
CA ASP A 33 10.33 7.80 -17.46
C ASP A 33 10.12 7.27 -18.86
N TYR A 34 8.92 7.49 -19.39
CA TYR A 34 8.54 7.14 -20.76
C TYR A 34 8.03 8.40 -21.46
N PRO A 35 8.95 9.27 -21.97
CA PRO A 35 8.55 10.57 -22.53
C PRO A 35 7.60 10.46 -23.73
N GLY A 36 7.74 9.41 -24.54
CA GLY A 36 6.84 9.18 -25.67
C GLY A 36 5.40 8.95 -25.28
N GLY A 37 5.16 8.36 -24.11
CA GLY A 37 3.83 8.14 -23.56
C GLY A 37 3.45 9.14 -22.48
N LYS A 38 4.35 10.03 -22.09
CA LYS A 38 4.17 11.02 -21.02
C LYS A 38 3.75 10.38 -19.69
N PHE A 39 4.47 9.36 -19.27
CA PHE A 39 4.25 8.76 -17.96
C PHE A 39 5.56 8.27 -17.34
N THR A 40 5.51 8.08 -16.03
CA THR A 40 6.60 7.54 -15.22
C THR A 40 6.07 6.34 -14.46
N LEU A 41 6.85 5.27 -14.42
CA LEU A 41 6.56 4.08 -13.61
C LEU A 41 7.53 4.01 -12.45
N ALA A 42 7.03 3.69 -11.26
CA ALA A 42 7.85 3.41 -10.09
C ALA A 42 7.34 2.13 -9.45
N PHE A 43 8.25 1.18 -9.20
CA PHE A 43 7.92 -0.09 -8.57
C PHE A 43 8.39 -0.06 -7.12
N VAL A 44 7.48 -0.33 -6.20
CA VAL A 44 7.77 -0.32 -4.76
C VAL A 44 7.32 -1.63 -4.13
N GLY A 45 8.02 -2.08 -3.10
CA GLY A 45 7.68 -3.33 -2.42
C GLY A 45 8.65 -3.64 -1.30
N TYR A 46 8.46 -4.80 -0.69
CA TYR A 46 9.27 -5.23 0.46
C TYR A 46 10.42 -6.15 0.09
N GLY A 47 10.55 -6.52 -1.17
CA GLY A 47 11.62 -7.37 -1.65
C GLY A 47 11.72 -7.37 -3.16
N ASP A 48 12.68 -8.12 -3.70
CA ASP A 48 12.97 -8.18 -5.12
C ASP A 48 11.79 -8.70 -5.93
N GLU A 49 11.56 -8.11 -7.11
CA GLU A 49 10.44 -8.47 -7.99
C GLU A 49 10.50 -9.92 -8.46
N SER A 50 11.67 -10.55 -8.44
CA SER A 50 11.81 -11.96 -8.84
C SER A 50 11.15 -12.91 -7.85
N GLU A 51 10.94 -12.48 -6.60
CA GLU A 51 10.41 -13.33 -5.52
C GLU A 51 9.18 -12.74 -4.84
N HIS A 52 8.94 -11.45 -4.99
CA HIS A 52 7.85 -10.74 -4.30
C HIS A 52 6.90 -10.10 -5.29
N THR A 53 5.61 -10.13 -4.96
CA THR A 53 4.60 -9.30 -5.62
C THR A 53 4.77 -7.86 -5.14
N VAL A 54 4.74 -6.91 -6.08
CA VAL A 54 5.05 -5.51 -5.78
C VAL A 54 3.92 -4.59 -6.26
N LEU A 55 4.01 -3.31 -6.00
CA LEU A 55 3.11 -2.30 -6.54
C LEU A 55 3.82 -1.57 -7.69
N GLU A 56 3.09 -1.33 -8.77
CA GLU A 56 3.50 -0.44 -9.85
C GLU A 56 2.73 0.86 -9.71
N LEU A 57 3.42 1.94 -9.40
CA LEU A 57 2.83 3.27 -9.34
C LEU A 57 3.01 3.92 -10.70
N THR A 58 1.90 4.28 -11.34
CA THR A 58 1.90 4.95 -12.64
C THR A 58 1.52 6.41 -12.46
N TYR A 59 2.45 7.30 -12.77
CA TYR A 59 2.17 8.73 -12.83
C TYR A 59 2.04 9.14 -14.30
N ASN A 60 0.82 9.49 -14.71
CA ASN A 60 0.57 10.09 -16.02
C ASN A 60 0.83 11.59 -15.89
N TRP A 61 1.77 12.13 -16.69
CA TRP A 61 2.19 13.52 -16.57
C TRP A 61 0.99 14.45 -16.73
N ASP A 62 0.93 15.49 -15.91
CA ASP A 62 -0.12 16.50 -15.88
C ASP A 62 -1.51 15.99 -15.46
N VAL A 63 -1.63 14.76 -14.96
CA VAL A 63 -2.87 14.25 -14.38
C VAL A 63 -2.71 14.15 -12.87
N GLU A 64 -3.38 15.02 -12.14
CA GLU A 64 -3.24 15.14 -10.69
C GLU A 64 -4.32 14.43 -9.89
N GLU A 65 -5.47 14.12 -10.50
CA GLU A 65 -6.60 13.52 -9.82
C GLU A 65 -7.22 12.41 -10.63
N TYR A 66 -7.76 11.41 -9.91
CA TYR A 66 -8.48 10.28 -10.48
C TYR A 66 -9.77 10.05 -9.72
N ASN A 67 -10.79 9.62 -10.44
CA ASN A 67 -12.03 9.14 -9.81
C ASN A 67 -11.88 7.65 -9.54
N LEU A 68 -11.77 7.28 -8.26
CA LEU A 68 -11.61 5.86 -7.90
C LEU A 68 -12.90 5.06 -8.06
N GLY A 69 -14.05 5.73 -8.05
CA GLY A 69 -15.33 5.03 -8.11
C GLY A 69 -15.58 4.17 -6.88
N ASP A 70 -16.41 3.15 -7.04
CA ASP A 70 -16.75 2.23 -5.95
C ASP A 70 -16.36 0.77 -6.21
N ALA A 71 -15.59 0.53 -7.28
CA ALA A 71 -15.15 -0.82 -7.64
C ALA A 71 -13.85 -1.24 -6.97
N TYR A 72 -12.97 -0.29 -6.65
CA TYR A 72 -11.74 -0.57 -5.93
C TYR A 72 -12.05 -0.87 -4.46
N GLY A 73 -11.53 -1.97 -3.95
CA GLY A 73 -11.62 -2.28 -2.52
C GLY A 73 -10.39 -1.78 -1.78
N HIS A 74 -9.42 -2.67 -1.60
CA HIS A 74 -8.19 -2.36 -0.89
C HIS A 74 -7.08 -3.34 -1.27
N ILE A 75 -5.86 -2.97 -0.88
CA ILE A 75 -4.68 -3.85 -0.88
C ILE A 75 -4.39 -4.15 0.59
N ALA A 76 -4.06 -5.39 0.92
CA ALA A 76 -3.79 -5.80 2.29
C ALA A 76 -2.30 -6.00 2.54
N LEU A 77 -1.83 -5.52 3.69
CA LEU A 77 -0.48 -5.71 4.19
C LEU A 77 -0.53 -6.44 5.52
N GLY A 78 0.27 -7.50 5.65
CA GLY A 78 0.43 -8.20 6.91
C GLY A 78 1.45 -7.50 7.80
N VAL A 79 1.12 -7.30 9.08
CA VAL A 79 1.99 -6.62 10.03
C VAL A 79 2.15 -7.44 11.31
N GLU A 80 3.31 -7.32 11.94
CA GLU A 80 3.64 -8.10 13.15
C GLU A 80 3.01 -7.52 14.42
N ASP A 81 2.88 -6.20 14.50
CA ASP A 81 2.25 -5.49 15.63
C ASP A 81 1.43 -4.33 15.06
N ILE A 82 0.14 -4.60 14.84
CA ILE A 82 -0.74 -3.64 14.18
C ILE A 82 -0.97 -2.37 15.00
N TYR A 83 -1.00 -2.46 16.32
CA TYR A 83 -1.21 -1.29 17.18
C TYR A 83 0.00 -0.35 17.09
N GLN A 84 1.20 -0.90 17.20
CA GLN A 84 2.43 -0.12 17.06
C GLN A 84 2.57 0.46 15.65
N THR A 85 2.27 -0.35 14.63
CA THR A 85 2.35 0.08 13.23
C THR A 85 1.44 1.28 12.97
N CYS A 86 0.20 1.24 13.45
CA CYS A 86 -0.73 2.36 13.29
C CYS A 86 -0.24 3.64 13.98
N GLU A 87 0.34 3.52 15.18
CA GLU A 87 0.92 4.67 15.87
C GLU A 87 2.11 5.27 15.10
N GLN A 88 2.98 4.42 14.56
CA GLN A 88 4.10 4.87 13.72
C GLN A 88 3.62 5.57 12.46
N ILE A 89 2.60 5.03 11.80
CA ILE A 89 2.02 5.63 10.59
C ILE A 89 1.50 7.04 10.90
N LYS A 90 0.77 7.19 12.02
CA LYS A 90 0.28 8.51 12.44
C LYS A 90 1.44 9.48 12.71
N GLN A 91 2.48 9.04 13.41
CA GLN A 91 3.65 9.87 13.72
C GLN A 91 4.38 10.33 12.46
N LEU A 92 4.36 9.53 11.41
CA LEU A 92 4.97 9.84 10.11
C LEU A 92 4.03 10.62 9.19
N GLY A 93 2.87 11.05 9.70
CA GLY A 93 1.93 11.87 8.95
C GLY A 93 0.92 11.08 8.11
N GLY A 94 0.87 9.76 8.26
CA GLY A 94 -0.10 8.93 7.58
C GLY A 94 -1.49 9.01 8.18
N LYS A 95 -2.49 8.59 7.41
CA LYS A 95 -3.91 8.70 7.77
C LYS A 95 -4.49 7.33 8.09
N VAL A 96 -4.77 7.07 9.36
CA VAL A 96 -5.48 5.88 9.82
C VAL A 96 -6.97 6.20 9.81
N VAL A 97 -7.73 5.51 8.95
CA VAL A 97 -9.17 5.77 8.77
C VAL A 97 -10.06 4.77 9.51
N ARG A 98 -9.51 3.64 9.91
CA ARG A 98 -10.15 2.68 10.80
C ARG A 98 -9.10 2.18 11.77
N GLU A 99 -9.26 2.50 13.07
CA GLU A 99 -8.31 2.12 14.11
C GLU A 99 -8.22 0.61 14.27
N PRO A 100 -7.07 0.08 14.73
CA PRO A 100 -6.92 -1.35 14.93
C PRO A 100 -7.94 -1.93 15.90
N GLY A 101 -8.51 -3.05 15.54
CA GLY A 101 -9.45 -3.78 16.35
C GLY A 101 -9.95 -5.01 15.62
N PRO A 102 -10.65 -5.92 16.32
CA PRO A 102 -11.19 -7.11 15.67
C PRO A 102 -12.13 -6.76 14.53
N MET A 103 -12.06 -7.52 13.45
CA MET A 103 -13.01 -7.36 12.35
C MET A 103 -14.42 -7.77 12.81
N LYS A 104 -15.44 -7.18 12.17
CA LYS A 104 -16.82 -7.52 12.44
C LYS A 104 -17.05 -9.00 12.15
N HIS A 105 -17.66 -9.71 13.09
CA HIS A 105 -17.93 -11.14 13.00
C HIS A 105 -16.68 -12.03 12.94
N GLY A 106 -15.52 -11.55 13.43
CA GLY A 106 -14.29 -12.33 13.49
C GLY A 106 -13.37 -11.86 14.59
N SER A 107 -12.23 -12.52 14.74
CA SER A 107 -11.22 -12.19 15.75
C SER A 107 -9.93 -11.61 15.18
N THR A 108 -9.74 -11.70 13.87
CA THR A 108 -8.57 -11.11 13.21
C THR A 108 -8.57 -9.60 13.42
N VAL A 109 -7.46 -9.07 13.90
CA VAL A 109 -7.33 -7.62 14.14
C VAL A 109 -6.90 -6.96 12.83
N ILE A 110 -7.66 -5.96 12.43
CA ILE A 110 -7.42 -5.21 11.20
C ILE A 110 -7.45 -3.70 11.46
N ALA A 111 -6.89 -2.96 10.51
CA ALA A 111 -6.98 -1.50 10.46
C ALA A 111 -7.02 -1.07 9.00
N PHE A 112 -7.43 0.16 8.72
CA PHE A 112 -7.35 0.74 7.39
C PHE A 112 -6.61 2.06 7.42
N VAL A 113 -5.73 2.24 6.44
CA VAL A 113 -5.06 3.51 6.18
C VAL A 113 -5.39 3.96 4.76
N GLU A 114 -5.21 5.23 4.48
CA GLU A 114 -5.36 5.76 3.11
C GLU A 114 -4.04 6.30 2.61
N ASP A 115 -3.76 6.06 1.34
CA ASP A 115 -2.62 6.67 0.67
C ASP A 115 -2.95 8.10 0.22
N PRO A 116 -2.00 8.87 -0.35
CA PRO A 116 -2.27 10.24 -0.79
C PRO A 116 -3.35 10.37 -1.87
N ASN A 117 -3.69 9.28 -2.57
CA ASN A 117 -4.71 9.28 -3.62
C ASN A 117 -6.06 8.75 -3.12
N SER A 118 -6.18 8.50 -1.82
CA SER A 118 -7.35 7.89 -1.17
C SER A 118 -7.53 6.40 -1.44
N TYR A 119 -6.53 5.72 -1.96
CA TYR A 119 -6.55 4.25 -2.02
C TYR A 119 -6.50 3.69 -0.61
N LYS A 120 -7.43 2.81 -0.28
CA LYS A 120 -7.46 2.16 1.02
C LYS A 120 -6.48 1.00 1.07
N ILE A 121 -5.79 0.89 2.19
CA ILE A 121 -4.86 -0.20 2.46
C ILE A 121 -5.28 -0.81 3.79
N GLU A 122 -5.60 -2.10 3.77
CA GLU A 122 -5.91 -2.85 4.98
C GLU A 122 -4.62 -3.33 5.62
N LEU A 123 -4.47 -3.10 6.92
CA LEU A 123 -3.43 -3.73 7.71
C LEU A 123 -4.05 -4.91 8.44
N ILE A 124 -3.36 -6.05 8.41
CA ILE A 124 -3.85 -7.28 9.01
C ILE A 124 -2.79 -7.81 9.98
N GLN A 125 -3.17 -8.02 11.24
CA GLN A 125 -2.29 -8.62 12.23
C GLN A 125 -1.92 -10.04 11.83
N LEU A 126 -0.63 -10.31 11.74
CA LEU A 126 -0.12 -11.65 11.45
C LEU A 126 0.00 -12.48 12.72
N ASP A 127 -0.16 -13.79 12.56
CA ASP A 127 0.29 -14.76 13.54
C ASP A 127 1.82 -14.83 13.46
N VAL A 128 2.50 -14.49 14.55
CA VAL A 128 3.95 -14.36 14.59
C VAL A 128 4.65 -15.66 14.17
N GLY A 129 4.08 -16.82 14.49
CA GLY A 129 4.68 -18.12 14.18
C GLY A 129 4.46 -18.58 12.74
N ARG A 130 3.48 -18.03 12.03
CA ARG A 130 3.06 -18.50 10.70
C ARG A 130 3.30 -17.50 9.58
N GLY A 131 3.42 -16.22 9.90
CA GLY A 131 3.49 -15.16 8.89
C GLY A 131 2.21 -15.00 8.08
N LEU A 132 1.09 -15.51 8.60
CA LEU A 132 -0.23 -15.45 7.98
C LEU A 132 -1.25 -14.93 8.98
N PRO A 133 -2.35 -14.33 8.52
CA PRO A 133 -3.42 -13.95 9.42
C PRO A 133 -4.02 -15.16 10.14
N LEU A 134 -4.51 -14.92 11.35
CA LEU A 134 -5.35 -15.91 12.03
C LEU A 134 -6.76 -15.77 11.48
N TYR A 135 -7.16 -16.70 10.64
CA TYR A 135 -8.54 -16.82 10.16
C TYR A 135 -9.29 -17.80 11.03
N GLN A 136 -10.52 -17.49 11.29
CA GLN A 136 -11.43 -18.37 11.99
C GLN A 136 -12.63 -18.66 11.14
#